data_06674bb6d8c3b4a272c35f2edf27a59c
#
_entry.id   06674bb6d8c3b4a272c35f2edf27a59c
#
_cell.length_a   1.000
_cell.length_b   1.000
_cell.length_c   1.000
_cell.angle_alpha   90.00
_cell.angle_beta   90.00
_cell.angle_gamma   90.00
#
_symmetry.space_group_name_H-M   'P 1'
#
loop_
_entity.id
_entity.type
_entity.pdbx_description
1 polymer ?
#
loop_
_entity_poly.entity_id
_entity_poly.type
_entity_poly.pdbx_seq_one_letter_code
_entity_poly.pdbx_strand_id
1 'polypeptide(L)'
;TKKRKSGCVVRLLDVLEKSPLEDAKPVCPHFGICGGCFYQTVSYENQLKIKEGMVRDLLKDYVNDDIWEEIKGSPKVHGYRNKMEFSFGDEVKDGPLALGMHKKNTFHDIVNITDCQIVDNDYNLIVKCALNIAQQMELPFYHKMRHEGYFRHLVVRRAESSGDILVNIVTTSQVEADLTKLRDALLELPLSGKIIGILHTTNDSLADVVQADKI
;
A
#
# COMPACT_ATOMS: atom_id res chain seq x y z
N THR A 1 -2.08 25.00 14.55
CA THR A 1 -3.51 25.24 14.25
C THR A 1 -3.62 26.25 13.12
N LYS A 2 -4.40 25.94 12.07
CA LYS A 2 -4.64 26.86 10.96
C LYS A 2 -6.14 27.15 10.87
N LYS A 3 -6.54 28.40 11.05
CA LYS A 3 -7.93 28.83 10.94
C LYS A 3 -8.36 28.92 9.47
N ARG A 4 -9.54 28.35 9.14
CA ARG A 4 -10.22 28.48 7.84
C ARG A 4 -11.61 29.07 8.07
N LYS A 5 -12.26 29.59 7.01
CA LYS A 5 -13.63 30.14 7.11
C LYS A 5 -14.66 29.15 7.67
N SER A 6 -14.47 27.86 7.44
CA SER A 6 -15.38 26.77 7.83
C SER A 6 -14.93 25.97 9.06
N GLY A 7 -13.87 26.37 9.75
CA GLY A 7 -13.36 25.64 10.93
C GLY A 7 -11.88 25.81 11.17
N CYS A 8 -11.34 24.97 12.03
CA CYS A 8 -9.91 24.94 12.36
C CYS A 8 -9.29 23.63 11.89
N VAL A 9 -8.14 23.70 11.23
CA VAL A 9 -7.29 22.56 11.00
C VAL A 9 -6.35 22.42 12.19
N VAL A 10 -6.40 21.28 12.87
CA VAL A 10 -5.58 20.99 14.06
C VAL A 10 -4.72 19.76 13.80
N ARG A 11 -3.59 19.66 14.49
CA ARG A 11 -2.77 18.45 14.54
C ARG A 11 -3.09 17.73 15.84
N LEU A 12 -3.46 16.46 15.74
CA LEU A 12 -3.57 15.59 16.91
C LEU A 12 -2.16 15.41 17.49
N LEU A 13 -2.01 15.68 18.79
CA LEU A 13 -0.76 15.49 19.52
C LEU A 13 -0.79 14.19 20.31
N ASP A 14 -1.89 13.97 21.06
CA ASP A 14 -2.04 12.80 21.91
C ASP A 14 -3.53 12.41 22.03
N VAL A 15 -3.80 11.16 22.35
CA VAL A 15 -5.13 10.61 22.64
C VAL A 15 -5.18 10.31 24.14
N LEU A 16 -5.82 11.18 24.91
CA LEU A 16 -5.92 11.04 26.37
C LEU A 16 -6.89 9.92 26.75
N GLU A 17 -7.98 9.77 26.00
CA GLU A 17 -9.00 8.76 26.18
C GLU A 17 -9.36 8.15 24.82
N LYS A 18 -9.32 6.83 24.71
CA LYS A 18 -9.70 6.10 23.52
C LYS A 18 -11.21 6.03 23.38
N SER A 19 -11.70 6.04 22.16
CA SER A 19 -13.11 5.76 21.88
C SER A 19 -13.46 4.35 22.34
N PRO A 20 -14.66 4.12 22.91
CA PRO A 20 -15.16 2.76 23.17
C PRO A 20 -15.24 1.87 21.92
N LEU A 21 -15.23 2.46 20.73
CA LEU A 21 -15.18 1.73 19.46
C LEU A 21 -13.79 1.17 19.15
N GLU A 22 -12.73 1.65 19.83
CA GLU A 22 -11.37 1.13 19.68
C GLU A 22 -11.17 -0.11 20.58
N ASP A 23 -11.85 -1.18 20.24
CA ASP A 23 -11.99 -2.43 20.99
C ASP A 23 -11.06 -3.56 20.52
N ALA A 24 -10.23 -3.30 19.49
CA ALA A 24 -9.34 -4.29 18.91
C ALA A 24 -7.86 -3.92 19.05
N LYS A 25 -7.00 -4.95 19.01
CA LYS A 25 -5.55 -4.78 18.90
C LYS A 25 -5.13 -4.92 17.43
N PRO A 26 -4.31 -3.98 16.91
CA PRO A 26 -3.76 -4.11 15.57
C PRO A 26 -2.95 -5.40 15.42
N VAL A 27 -3.17 -6.12 14.33
CA VAL A 27 -2.41 -7.33 13.99
C VAL A 27 -1.21 -7.03 13.09
N CYS A 28 -1.24 -5.92 12.34
CA CYS A 28 -0.16 -5.52 11.46
C CYS A 28 0.96 -4.84 12.25
N PRO A 29 2.23 -5.30 12.13
CA PRO A 29 3.35 -4.70 12.85
C PRO A 29 3.67 -3.27 12.39
N HIS A 30 3.21 -2.89 11.20
CA HIS A 30 3.41 -1.55 10.63
C HIS A 30 2.28 -0.57 10.94
N PHE A 31 1.25 -1.00 11.70
CA PHE A 31 0.13 -0.12 12.04
C PHE A 31 0.60 1.10 12.85
N GLY A 32 0.07 2.27 12.50
CA GLY A 32 0.46 3.54 13.13
C GLY A 32 1.67 4.23 12.46
N ILE A 33 2.54 3.47 11.79
CA ILE A 33 3.69 4.00 11.03
C ILE A 33 3.36 4.05 9.54
N CYS A 34 2.89 2.93 8.98
CA CYS A 34 2.42 2.85 7.59
C CYS A 34 1.13 3.66 7.40
N GLY A 35 1.05 4.41 6.28
CA GLY A 35 -0.12 5.22 5.91
C GLY A 35 -1.30 4.42 5.34
N GLY A 36 -1.18 3.09 5.18
CA GLY A 36 -2.16 2.29 4.44
C GLY A 36 -3.44 1.92 5.21
N CYS A 37 -3.41 1.85 6.55
CA CYS A 37 -4.54 1.40 7.36
C CYS A 37 -4.84 2.38 8.50
N PHE A 38 -6.16 2.59 8.78
CA PHE A 38 -6.62 3.52 9.82
C PHE A 38 -7.45 2.87 10.93
N TYR A 39 -8.07 1.73 10.70
CA TYR A 39 -9.11 1.17 11.56
C TYR A 39 -8.71 -0.14 12.28
N GLN A 40 -7.42 -0.49 12.37
CA GLN A 40 -7.05 -1.77 12.99
C GLN A 40 -7.21 -1.79 14.52
N THR A 41 -7.46 -0.65 15.16
CA THR A 41 -7.84 -0.57 16.57
C THR A 41 -9.34 -0.78 16.82
N VAL A 42 -10.12 -0.90 15.73
CA VAL A 42 -11.59 -1.08 15.76
C VAL A 42 -11.91 -2.46 15.21
N SER A 43 -12.72 -3.24 15.93
CA SER A 43 -13.18 -4.55 15.44
C SER A 43 -13.91 -4.43 14.12
N TYR A 44 -13.89 -5.48 13.31
CA TYR A 44 -14.52 -5.45 11.99
C TYR A 44 -16.03 -5.15 12.07
N GLU A 45 -16.69 -5.67 13.07
CA GLU A 45 -18.09 -5.39 13.34
C GLU A 45 -18.34 -3.89 13.56
N ASN A 46 -17.53 -3.25 14.41
CA ASN A 46 -17.64 -1.82 14.66
C ASN A 46 -17.21 -0.98 13.44
N GLN A 47 -16.25 -1.45 12.62
CA GLN A 47 -15.95 -0.81 11.33
C GLN A 47 -17.15 -0.80 10.39
N LEU A 48 -17.94 -1.89 10.32
CA LEU A 48 -19.16 -1.95 9.53
C LEU A 48 -20.20 -0.94 10.04
N LYS A 49 -20.44 -0.90 11.35
CA LYS A 49 -21.38 0.07 11.99
C LYS A 49 -20.97 1.52 11.68
N ILE A 50 -19.68 1.85 11.78
CA ILE A 50 -19.18 3.20 11.45
C ILE A 50 -19.47 3.53 9.98
N LYS A 51 -19.14 2.63 9.07
CA LYS A 51 -19.35 2.84 7.62
C LYS A 51 -20.83 2.98 7.27
N GLU A 52 -21.67 2.13 7.85
CA GLU A 52 -23.11 2.20 7.66
C GLU A 52 -23.67 3.53 8.17
N GLY A 53 -23.30 3.95 9.39
CA GLY A 53 -23.70 5.24 9.94
C GLY A 53 -23.31 6.41 9.05
N MET A 54 -22.09 6.43 8.52
CA MET A 54 -21.63 7.47 7.59
C MET A 54 -22.50 7.55 6.32
N VAL A 55 -22.88 6.39 5.75
CA VAL A 55 -23.71 6.36 4.54
C VAL A 55 -25.15 6.75 4.87
N ARG A 56 -25.71 6.30 6.01
CA ARG A 56 -27.02 6.72 6.48
C ARG A 56 -27.10 8.24 6.68
N ASP A 57 -26.10 8.84 7.30
CA ASP A 57 -26.04 10.29 7.53
C ASP A 57 -25.99 11.08 6.20
N LEU A 58 -25.27 10.58 5.20
CA LEU A 58 -25.21 11.21 3.88
C LEU A 58 -26.52 11.10 3.11
N LEU A 59 -27.27 10.03 3.29
CA LEU A 59 -28.49 9.71 2.54
C LEU A 59 -29.79 9.99 3.31
N LYS A 60 -29.71 10.48 4.56
CA LYS A 60 -30.87 10.63 5.47
C LYS A 60 -32.08 11.39 4.88
N ASP A 61 -31.82 12.33 3.96
CA ASP A 61 -32.89 13.13 3.33
C ASP A 61 -33.52 12.43 2.11
N TYR A 62 -32.95 11.29 1.69
CA TYR A 62 -33.35 10.56 0.47
C TYR A 62 -33.79 9.13 0.73
N VAL A 63 -33.41 8.53 1.86
CA VAL A 63 -33.63 7.11 2.16
C VAL A 63 -34.28 6.99 3.54
N ASN A 64 -35.33 6.19 3.62
CA ASN A 64 -35.99 5.80 4.86
C ASN A 64 -35.63 4.35 5.26
N ASP A 65 -36.01 3.93 6.45
CA ASP A 65 -35.69 2.61 6.97
C ASP A 65 -36.33 1.45 6.18
N ASP A 66 -37.44 1.71 5.46
CA ASP A 66 -38.17 0.68 4.70
C ASP A 66 -37.40 0.19 3.47
N ILE A 67 -36.52 1.03 2.92
CA ILE A 67 -35.70 0.70 1.74
C ILE A 67 -34.22 0.52 2.07
N TRP A 68 -33.86 0.64 3.36
CA TRP A 68 -32.49 0.45 3.81
C TRP A 68 -32.18 -1.03 4.00
N GLU A 69 -31.16 -1.51 3.31
CA GLU A 69 -30.55 -2.82 3.60
C GLU A 69 -29.29 -2.63 4.43
N GLU A 70 -29.06 -3.53 5.40
CA GLU A 70 -27.87 -3.53 6.24
C GLU A 70 -26.60 -3.74 5.41
N ILE A 71 -25.49 -3.17 5.89
CA ILE A 71 -24.19 -3.33 5.25
C ILE A 71 -23.77 -4.80 5.20
N LYS A 72 -23.39 -5.29 4.03
CA LYS A 72 -22.84 -6.63 3.84
C LYS A 72 -21.35 -6.64 4.17
N GLY A 73 -20.95 -7.43 5.15
CA GLY A 73 -19.56 -7.64 5.50
C GLY A 73 -18.80 -8.43 4.43
N SER A 74 -17.48 -8.18 4.34
CA SER A 74 -16.59 -9.01 3.52
C SER A 74 -16.39 -10.38 4.16
N PRO A 75 -16.39 -11.48 3.39
CA PRO A 75 -16.07 -12.81 3.91
C PRO A 75 -14.61 -12.93 4.38
N LYS A 76 -13.72 -12.04 3.90
CA LYS A 76 -12.32 -11.96 4.29
C LYS A 76 -12.04 -10.60 4.92
N VAL A 77 -11.51 -10.58 6.13
CA VAL A 77 -11.10 -9.37 6.86
C VAL A 77 -9.62 -9.07 6.64
N HIS A 78 -8.83 -10.10 6.36
CA HIS A 78 -7.41 -10.03 6.03
C HIS A 78 -7.17 -10.70 4.67
N GLY A 79 -6.06 -10.37 4.01
CA GLY A 79 -5.69 -10.94 2.71
C GLY A 79 -6.69 -10.65 1.58
N TYR A 80 -7.54 -9.64 1.72
CA TYR A 80 -8.61 -9.35 0.76
C TYR A 80 -8.17 -8.48 -0.42
N ARG A 81 -7.02 -7.80 -0.28
CA ARG A 81 -6.58 -6.84 -1.29
C ARG A 81 -5.82 -7.55 -2.42
N ASN A 82 -6.30 -7.41 -3.63
CA ASN A 82 -5.81 -8.11 -4.82
C ASN A 82 -4.91 -7.27 -5.74
N LYS A 83 -4.65 -6.02 -5.40
CA LYS A 83 -3.66 -5.15 -6.07
C LYS A 83 -2.96 -4.30 -5.04
N MET A 84 -1.63 -4.34 -5.03
CA MET A 84 -0.79 -3.40 -4.28
C MET A 84 0.25 -2.76 -5.17
N GLU A 85 0.53 -1.53 -4.84
CA GLU A 85 1.59 -0.72 -5.42
C GLU A 85 2.52 -0.30 -4.29
N PHE A 86 3.72 -0.83 -4.31
CA PHE A 86 4.77 -0.49 -3.35
C PHE A 86 5.72 0.51 -4.00
N SER A 87 6.17 1.49 -3.24
CA SER A 87 7.11 2.50 -3.70
C SER A 87 8.53 2.15 -3.24
N PHE A 88 9.50 2.35 -4.13
CA PHE A 88 10.90 2.44 -3.73
C PHE A 88 11.21 3.83 -3.16
N GLY A 89 12.07 3.88 -2.16
CA GLY A 89 12.44 5.12 -1.49
C GLY A 89 13.44 4.88 -0.36
N ASP A 90 13.41 5.76 0.63
CA ASP A 90 14.13 5.60 1.89
C ASP A 90 13.19 5.83 3.08
N GLU A 91 13.48 5.22 4.22
CA GLU A 91 12.69 5.42 5.45
C GLU A 91 13.11 6.69 6.19
N VAL A 92 14.36 7.06 6.03
CA VAL A 92 14.97 8.31 6.51
C VAL A 92 15.83 8.87 5.39
N LYS A 93 15.90 10.17 5.30
CA LYS A 93 16.66 10.87 4.26
C LYS A 93 18.08 10.31 4.12
N ASP A 94 18.46 9.96 2.87
CA ASP A 94 19.74 9.36 2.50
C ASP A 94 20.02 8.01 3.20
N GLY A 95 18.96 7.33 3.65
CA GLY A 95 19.01 5.99 4.23
C GLY A 95 19.14 4.87 3.19
N PRO A 96 19.16 3.61 3.64
CA PRO A 96 19.21 2.47 2.74
C PRO A 96 17.93 2.39 1.89
N LEU A 97 18.07 1.78 0.68
CA LEU A 97 16.94 1.53 -0.19
C LEU A 97 15.84 0.74 0.54
N ALA A 98 14.64 1.29 0.52
CA ALA A 98 13.43 0.72 1.08
C ALA A 98 12.42 0.41 -0.02
N LEU A 99 11.54 -0.56 0.23
CA LEU A 99 10.41 -0.90 -0.63
C LEU A 99 9.17 -1.14 0.23
N GLY A 100 8.14 -0.35 0.00
CA GLY A 100 6.90 -0.50 0.79
C GLY A 100 5.92 0.63 0.59
N MET A 101 5.38 1.12 1.69
CA MET A 101 4.30 2.10 1.70
C MET A 101 4.78 3.43 2.28
N HIS A 102 4.15 4.52 1.84
CA HIS A 102 4.40 5.82 2.45
C HIS A 102 4.13 5.81 3.96
N LYS A 103 5.04 6.41 4.71
CA LYS A 103 4.88 6.62 6.14
C LYS A 103 3.73 7.58 6.41
N LYS A 104 2.99 7.33 7.46
CA LYS A 104 1.85 8.17 7.85
C LYS A 104 2.27 9.63 8.02
N ASN A 105 1.52 10.54 7.40
CA ASN A 105 1.74 12.00 7.46
C ASN A 105 3.05 12.49 6.80
N THR A 106 3.72 11.67 5.99
CA THR A 106 4.87 12.09 5.18
C THR A 106 4.60 11.81 3.70
N PHE A 107 5.32 12.51 2.80
CA PHE A 107 5.20 12.33 1.35
C PHE A 107 6.40 11.59 0.75
N HIS A 108 7.51 11.53 1.47
CA HIS A 108 8.76 11.03 0.94
C HIS A 108 9.20 9.73 1.59
N ASP A 109 8.98 9.59 2.91
CA ASP A 109 9.48 8.45 3.66
C ASP A 109 8.72 7.17 3.31
N ILE A 110 9.44 6.11 2.99
CA ILE A 110 8.91 4.79 2.66
C ILE A 110 9.23 3.82 3.79
N VAL A 111 8.19 3.24 4.38
CA VAL A 111 8.33 2.17 5.39
C VAL A 111 8.48 0.84 4.68
N ASN A 112 9.53 0.08 5.00
CA ASN A 112 9.67 -1.29 4.52
C ASN A 112 8.48 -2.14 4.98
N ILE A 113 7.77 -2.74 4.03
CA ILE A 113 6.63 -3.61 4.32
C ILE A 113 7.05 -5.07 4.15
N THR A 114 7.09 -5.80 5.27
CA THR A 114 7.52 -7.20 5.31
C THR A 114 6.42 -8.16 5.73
N ASP A 115 5.32 -7.65 6.29
CA ASP A 115 4.22 -8.45 6.83
C ASP A 115 2.89 -7.68 6.79
N CYS A 116 2.46 -7.33 5.58
CA CYS A 116 1.21 -6.63 5.35
C CYS A 116 0.03 -7.60 5.48
N GLN A 117 -0.92 -7.31 6.39
CA GLN A 117 -2.03 -8.21 6.72
C GLN A 117 -3.25 -8.06 5.80
N ILE A 118 -3.32 -7.02 4.98
CA ILE A 118 -4.45 -6.83 4.05
C ILE A 118 -4.27 -7.52 2.71
N VAL A 119 -3.07 -8.00 2.41
CA VAL A 119 -2.73 -8.77 1.20
C VAL A 119 -2.44 -10.22 1.56
N ASP A 120 -2.48 -11.09 0.56
CA ASP A 120 -1.99 -12.46 0.68
C ASP A 120 -0.49 -12.49 0.99
N ASN A 121 -0.01 -13.54 1.69
CA ASN A 121 1.40 -13.65 2.07
C ASN A 121 2.35 -13.69 0.87
N ASP A 122 1.90 -14.11 -0.29
CA ASP A 122 2.69 -14.09 -1.53
C ASP A 122 3.24 -12.68 -1.83
N TYR A 123 2.46 -11.62 -1.53
CA TYR A 123 2.93 -10.23 -1.69
C TYR A 123 4.11 -9.92 -0.78
N ASN A 124 4.08 -10.37 0.47
CA ASN A 124 5.16 -10.13 1.42
C ASN A 124 6.46 -10.81 0.96
N LEU A 125 6.36 -12.03 0.44
CA LEU A 125 7.50 -12.77 -0.12
C LEU A 125 8.06 -12.05 -1.36
N ILE A 126 7.21 -11.62 -2.28
CA ILE A 126 7.59 -10.89 -3.51
C ILE A 126 8.28 -9.57 -3.15
N VAL A 127 7.72 -8.77 -2.24
CA VAL A 127 8.31 -7.49 -1.82
C VAL A 127 9.68 -7.70 -1.17
N LYS A 128 9.81 -8.68 -0.28
CA LYS A 128 11.07 -9.00 0.38
C LYS A 128 12.15 -9.44 -0.61
N CYS A 129 11.79 -10.29 -1.57
CA CYS A 129 12.68 -10.73 -2.64
C CYS A 129 13.13 -9.56 -3.52
N ALA A 130 12.15 -8.75 -4.00
CA ALA A 130 12.43 -7.61 -4.85
C ALA A 130 13.33 -6.57 -4.17
N LEU A 131 13.08 -6.25 -2.90
CA LEU A 131 13.94 -5.35 -2.13
C LEU A 131 15.37 -5.89 -2.00
N ASN A 132 15.51 -7.16 -1.64
CA ASN A 132 16.84 -7.78 -1.47
C ASN A 132 17.67 -7.73 -2.77
N ILE A 133 17.06 -8.05 -3.91
CA ILE A 133 17.75 -7.98 -5.20
C ILE A 133 18.04 -6.53 -5.61
N ALA A 134 17.07 -5.61 -5.42
CA ALA A 134 17.27 -4.20 -5.72
C ALA A 134 18.42 -3.58 -4.90
N GLN A 135 18.57 -3.94 -3.63
CA GLN A 135 19.68 -3.51 -2.78
C GLN A 135 21.01 -4.03 -3.28
N GLN A 136 21.08 -5.29 -3.78
CA GLN A 136 22.30 -5.87 -4.36
C GLN A 136 22.70 -5.24 -5.70
N MET A 137 21.76 -4.61 -6.41
CA MET A 137 22.04 -3.89 -7.65
C MET A 137 22.71 -2.54 -7.41
N GLU A 138 22.63 -2.00 -6.18
CA GLU A 138 23.21 -0.70 -5.79
C GLU A 138 22.77 0.46 -6.67
N LEU A 139 21.56 0.35 -7.28
CA LEU A 139 20.96 1.41 -8.09
C LEU A 139 20.03 2.28 -7.23
N PRO A 140 20.02 3.60 -7.48
CA PRO A 140 19.22 4.52 -6.69
C PRO A 140 17.73 4.37 -6.99
N PHE A 141 16.87 4.67 -6.00
CA PHE A 141 15.45 4.92 -6.27
C PHE A 141 15.26 6.29 -6.94
N TYR A 142 14.14 6.45 -7.64
CA TYR A 142 13.78 7.73 -8.27
C TYR A 142 13.37 8.76 -7.23
N HIS A 143 14.18 9.81 -7.10
CA HIS A 143 13.95 10.90 -6.16
C HIS A 143 13.05 11.97 -6.78
N LYS A 144 11.80 12.07 -6.29
CA LYS A 144 10.72 12.92 -6.83
C LYS A 144 11.07 14.41 -6.97
N MET A 145 11.96 14.94 -6.12
CA MET A 145 12.35 16.37 -6.16
C MET A 145 13.55 16.64 -7.08
N ARG A 146 14.44 15.64 -7.26
CA ARG A 146 15.61 15.76 -8.13
C ARG A 146 15.31 15.24 -9.54
N HIS A 147 14.24 14.44 -9.69
CA HIS A 147 13.84 13.75 -10.91
C HIS A 147 14.93 12.82 -11.46
N GLU A 148 15.70 12.22 -10.56
CA GLU A 148 16.81 11.33 -10.84
C GLU A 148 16.68 10.03 -10.06
N GLY A 149 17.17 8.92 -10.67
CA GLY A 149 17.17 7.59 -10.08
C GLY A 149 16.49 6.56 -10.95
N TYR A 150 16.50 5.30 -10.52
CA TYR A 150 16.08 4.16 -11.33
C TYR A 150 14.78 3.53 -10.84
N PHE A 151 14.75 2.95 -9.64
CA PHE A 151 13.58 2.24 -9.13
C PHE A 151 12.45 3.18 -8.73
N ARG A 152 11.22 2.91 -9.20
CA ARG A 152 10.05 3.69 -8.85
C ARG A 152 9.04 2.89 -8.04
N HIS A 153 8.47 1.83 -8.63
CA HIS A 153 7.40 1.06 -7.99
C HIS A 153 7.53 -0.43 -8.27
N LEU A 154 6.96 -1.21 -7.36
CA LEU A 154 6.63 -2.62 -7.56
C LEU A 154 5.12 -2.78 -7.46
N VAL A 155 4.49 -3.20 -8.55
CA VAL A 155 3.04 -3.46 -8.56
C VAL A 155 2.81 -4.97 -8.60
N VAL A 156 2.03 -5.47 -7.65
CA VAL A 156 1.64 -6.87 -7.60
C VAL A 156 0.12 -6.95 -7.70
N ARG A 157 -0.35 -7.83 -8.58
CA ARG A 157 -1.77 -8.18 -8.73
C ARG A 157 -1.94 -9.68 -8.56
N ARG A 158 -3.00 -10.10 -7.90
CA ARG A 158 -3.35 -11.51 -7.73
C ARG A 158 -4.83 -11.70 -8.05
N ALA A 159 -5.11 -12.68 -8.89
CA ALA A 159 -6.48 -13.13 -9.14
C ALA A 159 -6.94 -13.99 -7.95
N GLU A 160 -8.05 -13.62 -7.33
CA GLU A 160 -8.57 -14.35 -6.15
C GLU A 160 -9.04 -15.76 -6.51
N SER A 161 -9.62 -15.95 -7.69
CA SER A 161 -10.20 -17.22 -8.11
C SER A 161 -9.17 -18.26 -8.58
N SER A 162 -8.11 -17.83 -9.27
CA SER A 162 -7.10 -18.74 -9.85
C SER A 162 -5.79 -18.76 -9.06
N GLY A 163 -5.53 -17.74 -8.23
CA GLY A 163 -4.24 -17.55 -7.58
C GLY A 163 -3.14 -17.03 -8.51
N ASP A 164 -3.48 -16.65 -9.75
CA ASP A 164 -2.52 -16.11 -10.70
C ASP A 164 -1.97 -14.76 -10.26
N ILE A 165 -0.66 -14.60 -10.38
CA ILE A 165 0.05 -13.40 -9.94
C ILE A 165 0.72 -12.72 -11.12
N LEU A 166 0.53 -11.41 -11.23
CA LEU A 166 1.26 -10.52 -12.13
C LEU A 166 2.13 -9.58 -11.31
N VAL A 167 3.42 -9.57 -11.60
CA VAL A 167 4.39 -8.66 -10.98
C VAL A 167 4.83 -7.65 -12.03
N ASN A 168 4.84 -6.36 -11.68
CA ASN A 168 5.33 -5.30 -12.55
C ASN A 168 6.37 -4.47 -11.80
N ILE A 169 7.59 -4.45 -12.29
CA ILE A 169 8.66 -3.56 -11.87
C ILE A 169 8.58 -2.27 -12.70
N VAL A 170 8.53 -1.14 -12.03
CA VAL A 170 8.49 0.18 -12.67
C VAL A 170 9.79 0.92 -12.37
N THR A 171 10.47 1.35 -13.44
CA THR A 171 11.74 2.06 -13.36
C THR A 171 11.71 3.31 -14.23
N THR A 172 12.77 4.11 -14.19
CA THR A 172 13.02 5.13 -15.21
C THR A 172 13.87 4.57 -16.35
N SER A 173 13.97 5.30 -17.45
CA SER A 173 14.91 5.01 -18.55
C SER A 173 16.32 5.58 -18.31
N GLN A 174 16.56 6.27 -17.20
CA GLN A 174 17.82 6.97 -16.91
C GLN A 174 19.03 6.03 -16.74
N VAL A 175 18.77 4.78 -16.37
CA VAL A 175 19.78 3.74 -16.21
C VAL A 175 19.32 2.50 -16.97
N GLU A 176 20.19 1.90 -17.75
CA GLU A 176 19.97 0.58 -18.33
C GLU A 176 20.51 -0.48 -17.37
N ALA A 177 19.66 -1.39 -16.94
CA ALA A 177 20.02 -2.44 -15.99
C ALA A 177 19.40 -3.78 -16.37
N ASP A 178 20.14 -4.84 -16.12
CA ASP A 178 19.66 -6.22 -16.32
C ASP A 178 18.84 -6.67 -15.10
N LEU A 179 17.57 -6.92 -15.31
CA LEU A 179 16.62 -7.42 -14.31
C LEU A 179 16.46 -8.95 -14.33
N THR A 180 17.30 -9.67 -15.08
CA THR A 180 17.25 -11.15 -15.19
C THR A 180 17.35 -11.80 -13.81
N LYS A 181 18.28 -11.35 -12.97
CA LYS A 181 18.44 -11.87 -11.59
C LYS A 181 17.18 -11.67 -10.74
N LEU A 182 16.52 -10.51 -10.88
CA LEU A 182 15.27 -10.24 -10.17
C LEU A 182 14.15 -11.18 -10.66
N ARG A 183 13.99 -11.32 -11.99
CA ARG A 183 13.01 -12.24 -12.58
C ARG A 183 13.20 -13.67 -12.07
N ASP A 184 14.43 -14.19 -12.12
CA ASP A 184 14.72 -15.57 -11.74
C ASP A 184 14.46 -15.80 -10.26
N ALA A 185 14.89 -14.88 -9.39
CA ALA A 185 14.63 -14.96 -7.96
C ALA A 185 13.13 -14.91 -7.61
N LEU A 186 12.33 -14.12 -8.34
CA LEU A 186 10.88 -14.07 -8.15
C LEU A 186 10.21 -15.38 -8.55
N LEU A 187 10.67 -16.04 -9.63
CA LEU A 187 10.12 -17.31 -10.11
C LEU A 187 10.45 -18.50 -9.19
N GLU A 188 11.51 -18.40 -8.37
CA GLU A 188 11.91 -19.44 -7.42
C GLU A 188 11.21 -19.32 -6.05
N LEU A 189 10.39 -18.27 -5.83
CA LEU A 189 9.71 -18.08 -4.56
C LEU A 189 8.69 -19.19 -4.28
N PRO A 190 8.60 -19.69 -3.02
CA PRO A 190 7.62 -20.67 -2.60
C PRO A 190 6.25 -20.02 -2.37
N LEU A 191 5.63 -19.53 -3.45
CA LEU A 191 4.34 -18.87 -3.40
C LEU A 191 3.19 -19.88 -3.35
N SER A 192 2.08 -19.47 -2.72
CA SER A 192 0.83 -20.22 -2.76
C SER A 192 0.13 -20.09 -4.12
N GLY A 193 0.27 -18.95 -4.77
CA GLY A 193 -0.17 -18.70 -6.13
C GLY A 193 0.93 -18.97 -7.18
N LYS A 194 0.66 -18.59 -8.43
CA LYS A 194 1.59 -18.77 -9.54
C LYS A 194 1.87 -17.45 -10.24
N ILE A 195 3.13 -17.08 -10.37
CA ILE A 195 3.51 -15.94 -11.23
C ILE A 195 3.31 -16.36 -12.69
N ILE A 196 2.35 -15.71 -13.37
CA ILE A 196 2.03 -15.92 -14.78
C ILE A 196 2.63 -14.86 -15.70
N GLY A 197 3.12 -13.77 -15.13
CA GLY A 197 3.78 -12.70 -15.88
C GLY A 197 4.62 -11.80 -14.98
N ILE A 198 5.76 -11.39 -15.50
CA ILE A 198 6.61 -10.35 -14.92
C ILE A 198 6.80 -9.29 -16.00
N LEU A 199 6.39 -8.07 -15.69
CA LEU A 199 6.50 -6.92 -16.58
C LEU A 199 7.61 -6.00 -16.09
N HIS A 200 8.30 -5.37 -17.03
CA HIS A 200 9.17 -4.24 -16.78
C HIS A 200 8.59 -3.01 -17.47
N THR A 201 8.15 -2.05 -16.70
CA THR A 201 7.56 -0.79 -17.19
C THR A 201 8.56 0.34 -17.01
N THR A 202 8.86 1.03 -18.10
CA THR A 202 9.59 2.31 -18.06
C THR A 202 8.59 3.46 -17.88
N ASN A 203 8.85 4.34 -16.93
CA ASN A 203 8.04 5.51 -16.63
C ASN A 203 8.95 6.70 -16.28
N ASP A 204 9.02 7.68 -17.19
CA ASP A 204 9.81 8.91 -17.02
C ASP A 204 8.96 10.13 -16.66
N SER A 205 7.65 9.93 -16.41
CA SER A 205 6.76 11.01 -16.00
C SER A 205 7.17 11.61 -14.64
N LEU A 206 6.98 12.91 -14.49
CA LEU A 206 7.23 13.60 -13.21
C LEU A 206 6.19 13.26 -12.16
N ALA A 207 5.01 12.81 -12.59
CA ALA A 207 3.92 12.41 -11.68
C ALA A 207 4.25 11.10 -10.97
N ASP A 208 3.85 11.03 -9.69
CA ASP A 208 3.98 9.82 -8.88
C ASP A 208 2.82 8.86 -9.13
N VAL A 209 2.71 8.41 -10.37
CA VAL A 209 1.69 7.47 -10.83
C VAL A 209 2.35 6.37 -11.66
N VAL A 210 1.80 5.17 -11.61
CA VAL A 210 2.22 4.09 -12.51
C VAL A 210 1.59 4.34 -13.89
N GLN A 211 2.33 5.07 -14.71
CA GLN A 211 2.03 5.28 -16.12
C GLN A 211 3.12 4.59 -16.93
N ALA A 212 2.74 3.91 -17.99
CA ALA A 212 3.70 3.23 -18.85
C ALA A 212 4.06 4.12 -20.02
N ASP A 213 5.35 4.45 -20.19
CA ASP A 213 5.90 4.97 -21.43
C ASP A 213 6.27 3.79 -22.35
N LYS A 214 6.74 2.68 -21.74
CA LYS A 214 7.04 1.40 -22.41
C LYS A 214 6.83 0.23 -21.45
N ILE A 215 6.39 -0.90 -21.97
CA ILE A 215 6.27 -2.19 -21.27
C ILE A 215 7.05 -3.25 -22.06
#